data_9a0465f24a00883df6a8755e944f476f
#
_entry.id   9a0465f24a00883df6a8755e944f476f
#
_cell.length_a   1.000
_cell.length_b   1.000
_cell.length_c   1.000
_cell.angle_alpha   90.00
_cell.angle_beta   90.00
_cell.angle_gamma   90.00
#
_symmetry.space_group_name_H-M   'P 1'
#
loop_
_entity.id
_entity.type
_entity.pdbx_description
1 polymer ?
#
loop_
_entity_poly.entity_id
_entity_poly.type
_entity_poly.pdbx_seq_one_letter_code
_entity_poly.pdbx_strand_id
1 'polypeptide(L)'
;MWQGIANIILRNRFLILGAIALITVMFGYSALTNLKLDNKYGIVLPKDSPTTTNYNKFKKLFGEDGNVLVFAVKTDSLYTESRFKKWKQLGDSILKFKGVESVTSEATLITLKNDKEKKEFVFERIFEEDDTLFKKKSIQVIKEEVRSNPFYKGLLYSDSGNVSVMMIGISEKTLADQKKSKIVLKIEDLARSYEDAFGPIHFAGLPHLRVVIATRIQ
;
A
#
# COMPACT_ATOMS: atom_id res chain seq x y z
N MET A 1 2.51 -20.00 -59.68
CA MET A 1 2.55 -20.29 -58.25
C MET A 1 1.29 -19.74 -57.50
N TRP A 2 0.90 -18.49 -57.67
CA TRP A 2 -0.28 -17.90 -57.01
C TRP A 2 -1.62 -18.50 -57.39
N GLN A 3 -1.81 -18.88 -58.69
CA GLN A 3 -3.03 -19.54 -59.17
C GLN A 3 -3.31 -20.91 -58.51
N GLY A 4 -2.24 -21.69 -58.23
CA GLY A 4 -2.39 -22.96 -57.52
C GLY A 4 -2.87 -22.77 -56.07
N ILE A 5 -2.31 -21.78 -55.38
CA ILE A 5 -2.72 -21.45 -54.00
C ILE A 5 -4.18 -20.95 -53.96
N ALA A 6 -4.53 -20.07 -54.90
CA ALA A 6 -5.91 -19.58 -55.04
C ALA A 6 -6.93 -20.71 -55.28
N ASN A 7 -6.62 -21.65 -56.15
CA ASN A 7 -7.47 -22.80 -56.44
C ASN A 7 -7.65 -23.73 -55.20
N ILE A 8 -6.60 -23.96 -54.44
CA ILE A 8 -6.67 -24.77 -53.22
C ILE A 8 -7.57 -24.08 -52.17
N ILE A 9 -7.39 -22.77 -51.98
CA ILE A 9 -8.20 -21.98 -51.04
C ILE A 9 -9.69 -21.98 -51.46
N LEU A 10 -9.96 -21.70 -52.72
CA LEU A 10 -11.38 -21.64 -53.23
C LEU A 10 -12.05 -23.03 -53.21
N ARG A 11 -11.33 -24.07 -53.49
CA ARG A 11 -11.88 -25.44 -53.48
C ARG A 11 -12.20 -25.94 -52.07
N ASN A 12 -11.38 -25.53 -51.09
CA ASN A 12 -11.52 -25.96 -49.67
C ASN A 12 -12.02 -24.83 -48.75
N ARG A 13 -12.73 -23.82 -49.31
CA ARG A 13 -13.14 -22.61 -48.58
C ARG A 13 -13.87 -22.88 -47.24
N PHE A 14 -14.78 -23.84 -47.22
CA PHE A 14 -15.54 -24.18 -46.00
C PHE A 14 -14.65 -24.87 -44.96
N LEU A 15 -13.71 -25.72 -45.38
CA LEU A 15 -12.78 -26.37 -44.49
C LEU A 15 -11.79 -25.36 -43.86
N ILE A 16 -11.31 -24.42 -44.67
CA ILE A 16 -10.43 -23.33 -44.21
C ILE A 16 -11.17 -22.40 -43.24
N LEU A 17 -12.41 -22.00 -43.56
CA LEU A 17 -13.26 -21.20 -42.70
C LEU A 17 -13.52 -21.91 -41.35
N GLY A 18 -13.86 -23.22 -41.42
CA GLY A 18 -14.05 -24.03 -40.21
C GLY A 18 -12.78 -24.11 -39.34
N ALA A 19 -11.61 -24.29 -39.96
CA ALA A 19 -10.33 -24.32 -39.25
C ALA A 19 -10.02 -22.95 -38.57
N ILE A 20 -10.24 -21.84 -39.29
CA ILE A 20 -10.04 -20.49 -38.73
C ILE A 20 -11.02 -20.25 -37.59
N ALA A 21 -12.32 -20.60 -37.75
CA ALA A 21 -13.32 -20.45 -36.70
C ALA A 21 -12.93 -21.26 -35.43
N LEU A 22 -12.48 -22.50 -35.60
CA LEU A 22 -12.05 -23.37 -34.51
C LEU A 22 -10.85 -22.79 -33.77
N ILE A 23 -9.84 -22.32 -34.53
CA ILE A 23 -8.66 -21.67 -33.96
C ILE A 23 -9.05 -20.40 -33.19
N THR A 24 -9.95 -19.56 -33.77
CA THR A 24 -10.41 -18.33 -33.11
C THR A 24 -11.14 -18.62 -31.80
N VAL A 25 -12.03 -19.63 -31.80
CA VAL A 25 -12.73 -20.04 -30.57
C VAL A 25 -11.75 -20.56 -29.52
N MET A 26 -10.78 -21.39 -29.94
CA MET A 26 -9.77 -21.94 -29.03
C MET A 26 -8.91 -20.84 -28.40
N PHE A 27 -8.42 -19.89 -29.21
CA PHE A 27 -7.64 -18.75 -28.69
C PHE A 27 -8.50 -17.80 -27.86
N GLY A 28 -9.75 -17.54 -28.27
CA GLY A 28 -10.70 -16.74 -27.49
C GLY A 28 -10.97 -17.34 -26.12
N TYR A 29 -11.23 -18.64 -26.06
CA TYR A 29 -11.41 -19.35 -24.79
C TYR A 29 -10.14 -19.30 -23.93
N SER A 30 -8.99 -19.54 -24.52
CA SER A 30 -7.70 -19.45 -23.81
C SER A 30 -7.42 -18.04 -23.29
N ALA A 31 -7.74 -17.01 -24.06
CA ALA A 31 -7.60 -15.62 -23.62
C ALA A 31 -8.52 -15.31 -22.42
N LEU A 32 -9.78 -15.71 -22.46
CA LEU A 32 -10.73 -15.47 -21.37
C LEU A 32 -10.34 -16.18 -20.06
N THR A 33 -9.72 -17.36 -20.17
CA THR A 33 -9.38 -18.19 -18.98
C THR A 33 -7.99 -17.94 -18.45
N ASN A 34 -7.01 -17.61 -19.29
CA ASN A 34 -5.60 -17.54 -18.94
C ASN A 34 -5.00 -16.13 -18.95
N LEU A 35 -5.70 -15.14 -19.54
CA LEU A 35 -5.18 -13.77 -19.54
C LEU A 35 -5.28 -13.19 -18.13
N LYS A 36 -4.14 -13.03 -17.48
CA LYS A 36 -4.02 -12.35 -16.19
C LYS A 36 -3.33 -11.01 -16.42
N LEU A 37 -4.02 -9.94 -16.05
CA LEU A 37 -3.37 -8.64 -15.96
C LEU A 37 -2.35 -8.69 -14.79
N ASP A 38 -1.08 -8.57 -15.13
CA ASP A 38 -0.02 -8.44 -14.14
C ASP A 38 0.15 -6.95 -13.80
N ASN A 39 -0.30 -6.57 -12.61
CA ASN A 39 -0.24 -5.20 -12.10
C ASN A 39 1.09 -4.89 -11.39
N LYS A 40 2.14 -5.69 -11.62
CA LYS A 40 3.44 -5.43 -11.01
C LYS A 40 4.07 -4.17 -11.58
N TYR A 41 4.37 -3.21 -10.73
CA TYR A 41 5.21 -2.07 -11.07
C TYR A 41 6.69 -2.53 -11.15
N GLY A 42 7.45 -2.01 -12.14
CA GLY A 42 8.88 -2.26 -12.24
C GLY A 42 9.31 -3.34 -13.24
N ILE A 43 8.38 -3.94 -14.00
CA ILE A 43 8.71 -4.96 -15.02
C ILE A 43 9.25 -4.36 -16.32
N VAL A 44 9.36 -3.03 -16.40
CA VAL A 44 9.86 -2.35 -17.61
C VAL A 44 11.36 -2.55 -17.83
N LEU A 45 12.10 -2.96 -16.82
CA LEU A 45 13.54 -3.20 -16.90
C LEU A 45 13.83 -4.64 -17.36
N PRO A 46 14.75 -4.86 -18.30
CA PRO A 46 15.20 -6.19 -18.69
C PRO A 46 15.71 -6.97 -17.47
N LYS A 47 15.28 -8.24 -17.33
CA LYS A 47 15.62 -9.06 -16.16
C LYS A 47 17.12 -9.22 -15.93
N ASP A 48 17.91 -9.21 -17.00
CA ASP A 48 19.34 -9.49 -16.98
C ASP A 48 20.21 -8.22 -16.94
N SER A 49 19.58 -7.03 -16.70
CA SER A 49 20.34 -5.79 -16.64
C SER A 49 21.04 -5.63 -15.29
N PRO A 50 22.25 -5.03 -15.25
CA PRO A 50 22.93 -4.70 -13.99
C PRO A 50 22.07 -3.81 -13.08
N THR A 51 21.29 -2.93 -13.67
CA THR A 51 20.33 -2.04 -12.96
C THR A 51 19.28 -2.86 -12.22
N THR A 52 18.70 -3.88 -12.86
CA THR A 52 17.71 -4.78 -12.21
C THR A 52 18.34 -5.55 -11.05
N THR A 53 19.58 -6.01 -11.23
CA THR A 53 20.30 -6.71 -10.16
C THR A 53 20.56 -5.81 -8.95
N ASN A 54 20.99 -4.56 -9.18
CA ASN A 54 21.23 -3.58 -8.13
C ASN A 54 19.91 -3.17 -7.44
N TYR A 55 18.86 -2.96 -8.20
CA TYR A 55 17.52 -2.67 -7.65
C TYR A 55 17.03 -3.82 -6.77
N ASN A 56 17.17 -5.07 -7.21
CA ASN A 56 16.79 -6.24 -6.42
C ASN A 56 17.61 -6.38 -5.12
N LYS A 57 18.89 -6.02 -5.14
CA LYS A 57 19.72 -5.96 -3.93
C LYS A 57 19.24 -4.87 -2.98
N PHE A 58 18.96 -3.67 -3.50
CA PHE A 58 18.40 -2.56 -2.74
C PHE A 58 17.07 -2.95 -2.08
N LYS A 59 16.16 -3.53 -2.87
CA LYS A 59 14.85 -4.01 -2.40
C LYS A 59 14.95 -5.05 -1.28
N LYS A 60 15.96 -5.94 -1.33
CA LYS A 60 16.20 -6.92 -0.26
C LYS A 60 16.69 -6.29 1.04
N LEU A 61 17.45 -5.20 0.96
CA LEU A 61 18.04 -4.53 2.13
C LEU A 61 17.07 -3.50 2.76
N PHE A 62 16.33 -2.77 1.94
CA PHE A 62 15.55 -1.61 2.36
C PHE A 62 14.03 -1.78 2.23
N GLY A 63 13.58 -2.90 1.66
CA GLY A 63 12.15 -3.10 1.37
C GLY A 63 11.72 -2.47 0.05
N GLU A 64 10.43 -2.40 -0.18
CA GLU A 64 9.83 -1.88 -1.41
C GLU A 64 9.01 -0.62 -1.13
N ASP A 65 9.42 0.51 -1.69
CA ASP A 65 8.82 1.83 -1.46
C ASP A 65 7.40 1.96 -2.06
N GLY A 66 7.10 1.17 -3.10
CA GLY A 66 5.85 1.23 -3.86
C GLY A 66 4.62 0.64 -3.17
N ASN A 67 4.77 0.13 -1.94
CA ASN A 67 3.70 -0.62 -1.24
C ASN A 67 3.11 0.14 -0.06
N VAL A 68 3.44 1.41 0.08
CA VAL A 68 2.98 2.25 1.19
C VAL A 68 1.75 3.05 0.77
N LEU A 69 0.64 2.84 1.48
CA LEU A 69 -0.56 3.66 1.45
C LEU A 69 -0.44 4.71 2.55
N VAL A 70 -0.74 5.95 2.23
CA VAL A 70 -0.54 7.09 3.13
C VAL A 70 -1.87 7.79 3.40
N PHE A 71 -2.16 8.02 4.67
CA PHE A 71 -3.26 8.87 5.14
C PHE A 71 -2.72 10.14 5.75
N ALA A 72 -3.31 11.27 5.46
CA ALA A 72 -2.92 12.55 6.02
C ALA A 72 -4.14 13.29 6.57
N VAL A 73 -3.98 13.85 7.77
CA VAL A 73 -4.99 14.66 8.48
C VAL A 73 -4.37 15.95 9.01
N LYS A 74 -5.19 16.96 9.30
CA LYS A 74 -4.69 18.17 9.98
C LYS A 74 -4.33 17.84 11.43
N THR A 75 -3.13 18.22 11.85
CA THR A 75 -2.59 17.93 13.18
C THR A 75 -3.41 18.51 14.32
N ASP A 76 -3.97 19.72 14.15
CA ASP A 76 -4.78 20.39 15.18
C ASP A 76 -6.04 19.56 15.53
N SER A 77 -6.49 18.76 14.58
CA SER A 77 -7.60 17.81 14.80
C SER A 77 -7.19 16.55 15.56
N LEU A 78 -5.89 16.24 15.68
CA LEU A 78 -5.40 14.96 16.21
C LEU A 78 -5.11 15.03 17.72
N TYR A 79 -4.45 16.10 18.20
CA TYR A 79 -3.93 16.18 19.56
C TYR A 79 -4.96 16.56 20.62
N THR A 80 -6.05 15.81 20.66
CA THR A 80 -6.92 15.67 21.82
C THR A 80 -6.93 14.20 22.25
N GLU A 81 -7.11 13.93 23.56
CA GLU A 81 -7.07 12.55 24.07
C GLU A 81 -8.02 11.61 23.32
N SER A 82 -9.27 12.05 23.11
CA SER A 82 -10.28 11.26 22.41
C SER A 82 -9.90 10.97 20.95
N ARG A 83 -9.41 11.99 20.22
CA ARG A 83 -9.04 11.83 18.80
C ARG A 83 -7.77 11.02 18.63
N PHE A 84 -6.81 11.22 19.51
CA PHE A 84 -5.56 10.46 19.47
C PHE A 84 -5.80 8.97 19.73
N LYS A 85 -6.68 8.63 20.68
CA LYS A 85 -7.15 7.24 20.88
C LYS A 85 -7.81 6.68 19.64
N LYS A 86 -8.69 7.45 18.99
CA LYS A 86 -9.32 7.03 17.73
C LYS A 86 -8.31 6.83 16.61
N TRP A 87 -7.27 7.66 16.53
CA TRP A 87 -6.20 7.51 15.55
C TRP A 87 -5.42 6.21 15.75
N LYS A 88 -5.11 5.90 17.01
CA LYS A 88 -4.52 4.59 17.36
C LYS A 88 -5.46 3.43 17.00
N GLN A 89 -6.73 3.51 17.39
CA GLN A 89 -7.73 2.47 17.09
C GLN A 89 -7.90 2.24 15.59
N LEU A 90 -7.86 3.30 14.78
CA LEU A 90 -7.87 3.19 13.33
C LEU A 90 -6.64 2.40 12.85
N GLY A 91 -5.44 2.74 13.31
CA GLY A 91 -4.22 2.03 12.97
C GLY A 91 -4.25 0.56 13.37
N ASP A 92 -4.68 0.25 14.59
CA ASP A 92 -4.82 -1.12 15.11
C ASP A 92 -5.87 -1.93 14.31
N SER A 93 -6.94 -1.28 13.86
CA SER A 93 -7.97 -1.91 13.03
C SER A 93 -7.45 -2.20 11.61
N ILE A 94 -6.67 -1.28 11.05
CA ILE A 94 -6.03 -1.47 9.74
C ILE A 94 -5.00 -2.60 9.80
N LEU A 95 -4.23 -2.71 10.87
CA LEU A 95 -3.22 -3.76 11.03
C LEU A 95 -3.83 -5.17 11.04
N LYS A 96 -5.10 -5.33 11.37
CA LYS A 96 -5.82 -6.61 11.35
C LYS A 96 -6.19 -7.08 9.93
N PHE A 97 -6.11 -6.23 8.93
CA PHE A 97 -6.41 -6.63 7.57
C PHE A 97 -5.34 -7.57 7.02
N LYS A 98 -5.77 -8.69 6.45
CA LYS A 98 -4.86 -9.67 5.84
C LYS A 98 -4.14 -9.05 4.64
N GLY A 99 -2.81 -8.95 4.73
CA GLY A 99 -1.97 -8.35 3.69
C GLY A 99 -1.44 -6.96 4.07
N VAL A 100 -1.86 -6.38 5.20
CA VAL A 100 -1.17 -5.26 5.84
C VAL A 100 0.00 -5.82 6.65
N GLU A 101 1.18 -5.26 6.46
CA GLU A 101 2.43 -5.67 7.12
C GLU A 101 2.83 -4.73 8.25
N SER A 102 2.53 -3.45 8.08
CA SER A 102 2.88 -2.43 9.08
C SER A 102 1.91 -1.26 9.05
N VAL A 103 1.75 -0.63 10.20
CA VAL A 103 1.09 0.67 10.35
C VAL A 103 1.98 1.55 11.21
N THR A 104 2.41 2.67 10.66
CA THR A 104 3.29 3.63 11.33
C THR A 104 2.61 4.99 11.38
N SER A 105 2.43 5.53 12.56
CA SER A 105 1.81 6.83 12.79
C SER A 105 2.37 7.44 14.08
N GLU A 106 2.06 8.69 14.35
CA GLU A 106 2.45 9.33 15.61
C GLU A 106 1.97 8.55 16.86
N ALA A 107 0.88 7.75 16.71
CA ALA A 107 0.34 6.92 17.79
C ALA A 107 1.02 5.55 17.94
N THR A 108 1.89 5.15 17.01
CA THR A 108 2.58 3.84 17.02
C THR A 108 4.09 3.96 17.11
N LEU A 109 4.59 5.15 17.45
CA LEU A 109 6.02 5.43 17.48
C LEU A 109 6.76 4.64 18.55
N ILE A 110 7.98 4.26 18.17
CA ILE A 110 8.96 3.62 19.04
C ILE A 110 10.08 4.63 19.27
N THR A 111 10.43 4.86 20.51
CA THR A 111 11.62 5.64 20.90
C THR A 111 12.75 4.71 21.33
N LEU A 112 13.97 5.13 21.02
CA LEU A 112 15.18 4.44 21.45
C LEU A 112 15.64 5.11 22.75
N LYS A 113 15.50 4.43 23.88
CA LYS A 113 16.03 4.90 25.16
C LYS A 113 17.34 4.18 25.47
N ASN A 114 18.30 4.95 25.96
CA ASN A 114 19.51 4.39 26.51
C ASN A 114 19.25 3.95 27.97
N ASP A 115 19.18 2.65 28.18
CA ASP A 115 19.12 2.08 29.52
C ASP A 115 20.54 2.16 30.12
N LYS A 116 20.75 3.17 30.99
CA LYS A 116 22.06 3.42 31.64
C LYS A 116 22.50 2.30 32.57
N GLU A 117 21.57 1.49 33.09
CA GLU A 117 21.89 0.37 33.98
C GLU A 117 22.39 -0.84 33.18
N LYS A 118 21.76 -1.12 32.02
CA LYS A 118 22.15 -2.24 31.16
C LYS A 118 23.17 -1.88 30.09
N LYS A 119 23.46 -0.57 29.90
CA LYS A 119 24.31 -0.04 28.82
C LYS A 119 23.85 -0.49 27.41
N GLU A 120 22.54 -0.69 27.24
CA GLU A 120 21.93 -1.13 26.01
C GLU A 120 20.88 -0.14 25.56
N PHE A 121 20.64 -0.08 24.25
CA PHE A 121 19.51 0.66 23.71
C PHE A 121 18.27 -0.21 23.73
N VAL A 122 17.23 0.26 24.43
CA VAL A 122 15.94 -0.43 24.51
C VAL A 122 14.92 0.31 23.64
N PHE A 123 14.22 -0.44 22.79
CA PHE A 123 13.10 0.08 22.04
C PHE A 123 11.89 0.15 22.96
N GLU A 124 11.44 1.35 23.28
CA GLU A 124 10.24 1.59 24.07
C GLU A 124 9.18 2.22 23.16
N ARG A 125 7.97 1.67 23.18
CA ARG A 125 6.85 2.32 22.51
C ARG A 125 6.51 3.60 23.28
N ILE A 126 6.38 4.73 22.57
CA ILE A 126 5.92 5.99 23.18
C ILE A 126 4.54 5.79 23.77
N PHE A 127 3.76 4.83 23.22
CA PHE A 127 2.43 4.44 23.66
C PHE A 127 2.40 2.93 23.93
N GLU A 128 2.11 2.55 25.16
CA GLU A 128 1.78 1.16 25.53
C GLU A 128 0.31 0.87 25.18
N GLU A 129 -0.05 -0.42 25.08
CA GLU A 129 -1.40 -0.84 24.71
C GLU A 129 -2.47 -0.53 25.76
N ASP A 130 -2.07 -0.13 26.96
CA ASP A 130 -2.97 0.01 28.09
C ASP A 130 -3.56 1.43 28.17
N ASP A 131 -4.86 1.53 28.41
CA ASP A 131 -5.63 2.78 28.60
C ASP A 131 -5.11 3.66 29.76
N THR A 132 -4.11 3.14 30.51
CA THR A 132 -3.49 3.83 31.65
C THR A 132 -2.52 4.94 31.25
N LEU A 133 -2.09 5.02 29.97
CA LEU A 133 -1.09 6.00 29.54
C LEU A 133 -1.55 7.45 29.67
N PHE A 134 -2.80 7.72 29.27
CA PHE A 134 -3.37 9.05 29.44
C PHE A 134 -3.61 9.42 30.94
N LYS A 135 -3.55 8.44 31.82
CA LYS A 135 -3.52 8.71 33.29
C LYS A 135 -2.12 9.11 33.77
N LYS A 136 -1.05 8.74 33.04
CA LYS A 136 0.33 9.03 33.41
C LYS A 136 0.94 10.24 32.69
N LYS A 137 0.53 10.52 31.44
CA LYS A 137 1.06 11.61 30.61
C LYS A 137 -0.06 12.39 29.97
N SER A 138 0.00 13.72 30.03
CA SER A 138 -0.95 14.56 29.29
C SER A 138 -0.69 14.48 27.78
N ILE A 139 -1.69 14.73 26.96
CA ILE A 139 -1.58 14.73 25.49
C ILE A 139 -0.52 15.72 24.98
N GLN A 140 -0.27 16.80 25.74
CA GLN A 140 0.76 17.79 25.40
C GLN A 140 2.17 17.22 25.55
N VAL A 141 2.45 16.49 26.65
CA VAL A 141 3.73 15.81 26.86
C VAL A 141 3.98 14.77 25.76
N ILE A 142 2.93 14.06 25.38
CA ILE A 142 2.99 13.11 24.27
C ILE A 142 3.36 13.81 22.95
N LYS A 143 2.73 14.95 22.67
CA LYS A 143 3.03 15.76 21.47
C LYS A 143 4.47 16.22 21.45
N GLU A 144 4.98 16.66 22.59
CA GLU A 144 6.37 17.09 22.73
C GLU A 144 7.36 15.94 22.55
N GLU A 145 7.10 14.78 23.14
CA GLU A 145 7.93 13.58 22.96
C GLU A 145 7.99 13.14 21.49
N VAL A 146 6.85 13.09 20.82
CA VAL A 146 6.79 12.76 19.37
C VAL A 146 7.62 13.76 18.57
N ARG A 147 7.47 15.06 18.85
CA ARG A 147 8.11 16.14 18.09
C ARG A 147 9.58 16.38 18.48
N SER A 148 10.01 15.89 19.62
CA SER A 148 11.42 15.95 20.01
C SER A 148 12.33 15.05 19.16
N ASN A 149 11.75 14.07 18.47
CA ASN A 149 12.51 13.16 17.62
C ASN A 149 12.58 13.67 16.17
N PRO A 150 13.74 14.22 15.74
CA PRO A 150 13.88 14.80 14.41
C PRO A 150 13.76 13.78 13.27
N PHE A 151 13.92 12.47 13.56
CA PHE A 151 13.81 11.41 12.56
C PHE A 151 12.42 11.33 11.91
N TYR A 152 11.37 11.65 12.66
CA TYR A 152 9.99 11.56 12.17
C TYR A 152 9.49 12.86 11.52
N LYS A 153 10.28 13.94 11.64
CA LYS A 153 9.98 15.21 11.01
C LYS A 153 10.05 15.08 9.48
N GLY A 154 9.04 15.56 8.79
CA GLY A 154 8.90 15.39 7.34
C GLY A 154 8.44 14.00 6.90
N LEU A 155 8.38 13.00 7.82
CA LEU A 155 7.91 11.66 7.53
C LEU A 155 6.49 11.43 8.09
N LEU A 156 6.28 11.65 9.38
CA LEU A 156 5.00 11.44 10.05
C LEU A 156 4.28 12.76 10.39
N TYR A 157 4.97 13.87 10.39
CA TYR A 157 4.39 15.18 10.54
C TYR A 157 5.15 16.22 9.70
N SER A 158 4.43 17.22 9.22
CA SER A 158 5.01 18.28 8.40
C SER A 158 5.96 19.17 9.19
N ASP A 159 6.87 19.89 8.50
CA ASP A 159 7.78 20.86 9.12
C ASP A 159 7.04 21.97 9.89
N SER A 160 5.90 22.43 9.35
CA SER A 160 5.02 23.38 10.02
C SER A 160 4.24 22.75 11.19
N GLY A 161 4.27 21.43 11.33
CA GLY A 161 3.52 20.68 12.32
C GLY A 161 2.01 20.67 12.10
N ASN A 162 1.52 21.04 10.93
CA ASN A 162 0.09 21.17 10.65
C ASN A 162 -0.55 19.93 10.03
N VAL A 163 0.26 18.95 9.61
CA VAL A 163 -0.18 17.70 8.99
C VAL A 163 0.41 16.52 9.75
N SER A 164 -0.44 15.57 10.09
CA SER A 164 -0.09 14.27 10.69
C SER A 164 -0.38 13.16 9.70
N VAL A 165 0.51 12.18 9.64
CA VAL A 165 0.52 11.12 8.62
C VAL A 165 0.46 9.76 9.27
N MET A 166 -0.30 8.85 8.66
CA MET A 166 -0.26 7.41 8.92
C MET A 166 0.20 6.69 7.66
N MET A 167 1.24 5.90 7.77
CA MET A 167 1.82 5.10 6.71
C MET A 167 1.45 3.64 6.92
N ILE A 168 0.91 3.00 5.88
CA ILE A 168 0.39 1.63 5.91
C ILE A 168 1.15 0.82 4.86
N GLY A 169 1.99 -0.08 5.33
CA GLY A 169 2.72 -1.02 4.49
C GLY A 169 1.83 -2.19 4.10
N ILE A 170 1.65 -2.42 2.81
CA ILE A 170 0.84 -3.52 2.27
C ILE A 170 1.76 -4.47 1.51
N SER A 171 1.58 -5.79 1.71
CA SER A 171 2.44 -6.77 1.05
C SER A 171 2.36 -6.70 -0.48
N GLU A 172 3.51 -6.84 -1.16
CA GLU A 172 3.59 -6.89 -2.62
C GLU A 172 2.64 -7.95 -3.20
N LYS A 173 2.58 -9.13 -2.58
CA LYS A 173 1.70 -10.24 -3.00
C LYS A 173 0.23 -9.85 -2.98
N THR A 174 -0.17 -9.01 -2.04
CA THR A 174 -1.55 -8.52 -1.93
C THR A 174 -1.85 -7.49 -3.03
N LEU A 175 -0.93 -6.57 -3.28
CA LEU A 175 -1.10 -5.54 -4.29
C LEU A 175 -0.98 -6.07 -5.73
N ALA A 176 -0.20 -7.12 -5.96
CA ALA A 176 -0.07 -7.77 -7.27
C ALA A 176 -1.33 -8.56 -7.68
N ASP A 177 -2.12 -9.03 -6.72
CA ASP A 177 -3.36 -9.77 -6.98
C ASP A 177 -4.53 -8.78 -7.12
N GLN A 178 -5.15 -8.74 -8.29
CA GLN A 178 -6.24 -7.80 -8.60
C GLN A 178 -7.44 -7.92 -7.63
N LYS A 179 -7.75 -9.12 -7.15
CA LYS A 179 -8.85 -9.32 -6.19
C LYS A 179 -8.46 -8.85 -4.78
N LYS A 180 -7.21 -9.13 -4.38
CA LYS A 180 -6.70 -8.78 -3.05
C LYS A 180 -6.36 -7.30 -2.94
N SER A 181 -5.94 -6.64 -4.03
CA SER A 181 -5.64 -5.20 -4.04
C SER A 181 -6.86 -4.33 -3.67
N LYS A 182 -8.09 -4.85 -3.84
CA LYS A 182 -9.33 -4.20 -3.35
C LYS A 182 -9.35 -3.99 -1.83
N ILE A 183 -8.41 -4.57 -1.08
CA ILE A 183 -8.22 -4.28 0.35
C ILE A 183 -7.93 -2.80 0.57
N VAL A 184 -7.26 -2.13 -0.37
CA VAL A 184 -6.97 -0.70 -0.30
C VAL A 184 -8.27 0.10 -0.15
N LEU A 185 -9.29 -0.19 -0.97
CA LEU A 185 -10.60 0.48 -0.87
C LEU A 185 -11.25 0.24 0.50
N LYS A 186 -11.18 -0.99 1.01
CA LYS A 186 -11.74 -1.30 2.34
C LYS A 186 -11.04 -0.54 3.47
N ILE A 187 -9.73 -0.36 3.35
CA ILE A 187 -8.93 0.41 4.32
C ILE A 187 -9.28 1.90 4.20
N GLU A 188 -9.46 2.42 2.99
CA GLU A 188 -9.89 3.80 2.77
C GLU A 188 -11.32 4.05 3.28
N ASP A 189 -12.25 3.12 3.02
CA ASP A 189 -13.63 3.20 3.51
C ASP A 189 -13.68 3.18 5.05
N LEU A 190 -12.86 2.31 5.68
CA LEU A 190 -12.70 2.31 7.13
C LEU A 190 -12.16 3.65 7.63
N ALA A 191 -11.13 4.21 6.98
CA ALA A 191 -10.58 5.50 7.36
C ALA A 191 -11.63 6.62 7.24
N ARG A 192 -12.40 6.65 6.16
CA ARG A 192 -13.48 7.63 5.97
C ARG A 192 -14.53 7.58 7.08
N SER A 193 -14.79 6.40 7.66
CA SER A 193 -15.71 6.30 8.80
C SER A 193 -15.23 7.02 10.06
N TYR A 194 -13.97 7.46 10.09
CA TYR A 194 -13.39 8.27 11.17
C TYR A 194 -13.30 9.77 10.84
N GLU A 195 -13.77 10.22 9.67
CA GLU A 195 -13.71 11.63 9.27
C GLU A 195 -14.49 12.56 10.20
N ASP A 196 -15.52 12.08 10.86
CA ASP A 196 -16.23 12.83 11.92
C ASP A 196 -15.30 13.22 13.07
N ALA A 197 -14.26 12.43 13.34
CA ALA A 197 -13.33 12.69 14.43
C ALA A 197 -12.16 13.59 14.00
N PHE A 198 -11.67 13.45 12.77
CA PHE A 198 -10.42 14.09 12.31
C PHE A 198 -10.64 15.19 11.29
N GLY A 199 -11.84 15.31 10.73
CA GLY A 199 -12.07 16.04 9.49
C GLY A 199 -11.62 15.23 8.28
N PRO A 200 -11.55 15.85 7.08
CA PRO A 200 -11.22 15.15 5.84
C PRO A 200 -9.87 14.40 5.91
N ILE A 201 -9.87 13.14 5.52
CA ILE A 201 -8.68 12.31 5.40
C ILE A 201 -8.24 12.30 3.96
N HIS A 202 -7.00 12.66 3.71
CA HIS A 202 -6.38 12.65 2.39
C HIS A 202 -5.61 11.38 2.18
N PHE A 203 -5.81 10.75 1.02
CA PHE A 203 -5.18 9.50 0.64
C PHE A 203 -4.10 9.72 -0.41
N ALA A 204 -2.96 9.05 -0.26
CA ALA A 204 -1.84 9.11 -1.18
C ALA A 204 -1.10 7.76 -1.23
N GLY A 205 -0.14 7.65 -2.14
CA GLY A 205 0.69 6.46 -2.32
C GLY A 205 0.32 5.65 -3.56
N LEU A 206 1.27 4.84 -4.04
CA LEU A 206 1.06 4.02 -5.23
C LEU A 206 -0.10 3.01 -5.10
N PRO A 207 -0.35 2.38 -3.93
CA PRO A 207 -1.51 1.52 -3.76
C PRO A 207 -2.84 2.22 -4.03
N HIS A 208 -3.01 3.46 -3.53
CA HIS A 208 -4.19 4.29 -3.81
C HIS A 208 -4.36 4.55 -5.30
N LEU A 209 -3.30 5.06 -5.96
CA LEU A 209 -3.33 5.38 -7.38
C LEU A 209 -3.65 4.14 -8.24
N ARG A 210 -3.05 2.99 -7.94
CA ARG A 210 -3.33 1.72 -8.66
C ARG A 210 -4.80 1.37 -8.65
N VAL A 211 -5.42 1.45 -7.48
CA VAL A 211 -6.83 1.05 -7.32
C VAL A 211 -7.76 2.07 -7.97
N VAL A 212 -7.50 3.37 -7.82
CA VAL A 212 -8.28 4.43 -8.45
C VAL A 212 -8.20 4.33 -9.98
N ILE A 213 -7.01 4.09 -10.54
CA ILE A 213 -6.84 3.90 -11.99
C ILE A 213 -7.58 2.64 -12.45
N ALA A 214 -7.39 1.51 -11.75
CA ALA A 214 -8.02 0.25 -12.11
C ALA A 214 -9.57 0.33 -12.09
N THR A 215 -10.15 1.07 -11.15
CA THR A 215 -11.61 1.27 -11.08
C THR A 215 -12.15 2.23 -12.12
N ARG A 216 -11.34 3.13 -12.69
CA ARG A 216 -11.77 4.06 -13.75
C ARG A 216 -11.68 3.46 -15.16
N ILE A 217 -10.90 2.41 -15.35
CA ILE A 217 -10.67 1.73 -16.64
C ILE A 217 -11.68 0.58 -16.85
N GLN A 218 -12.37 0.13 -15.82
CA GLN A 218 -13.46 -0.85 -15.88
C GLN A 218 -14.80 -0.16 -16.15
#